data_18549d85223be2531e04af497df509bd
#
_entry.id   18549d85223be2531e04af497df509bd
#
_cell.length_a   1.000
_cell.length_b   1.000
_cell.length_c   1.000
_cell.angle_alpha   90.00
_cell.angle_beta   90.00
_cell.angle_gamma   90.00
#
_symmetry.space_group_name_H-M   'P 1'
#
loop_
_entity.id
_entity.type
_entity.pdbx_description
1 polymer ?
#
loop_
_entity_poly.entity_id
_entity_poly.type
_entity_poly.pdbx_seq_one_letter_code
_entity_poly.pdbx_strand_id
1 'polypeptide(L)'
;MLVIICTVFVASIVWGLMLVGSPADALAQKLDEHRLRDIDELHWELESHVASTGSLPETIEEIDTYKRFLDPRTGEPYTYKQVHTLEYEVCVTYETVTTGNSDAYSRVPKGDYIDRSHEIGEVCYTRVILNTEDRGNIIIR
;
A
#
# COMPACT_ATOMS: atom_id res chain seq x y z
N MET A 1 40.54 -7.72 34.81
CA MET A 1 39.25 -8.45 34.62
C MET A 1 38.09 -7.53 34.30
N LEU A 2 37.84 -6.48 35.07
CA LEU A 2 36.69 -5.56 34.85
C LEU A 2 36.69 -4.93 33.45
N VAL A 3 37.83 -4.48 32.94
CA VAL A 3 37.97 -3.86 31.62
C VAL A 3 37.57 -4.82 30.50
N ILE A 4 37.96 -6.10 30.59
CA ILE A 4 37.61 -7.12 29.57
C ILE A 4 36.10 -7.36 29.56
N ILE A 5 35.45 -7.40 30.74
CA ILE A 5 34.00 -7.59 30.83
C ILE A 5 33.29 -6.39 30.21
N CYS A 6 33.70 -5.16 30.52
CA CYS A 6 33.12 -3.95 29.94
C CYS A 6 33.31 -3.89 28.42
N THR A 7 34.45 -4.24 27.88
CA THR A 7 34.67 -4.24 26.41
C THR A 7 33.83 -5.28 25.69
N VAL A 8 33.67 -6.49 26.23
CA VAL A 8 32.79 -7.51 25.66
C VAL A 8 31.34 -7.06 25.69
N PHE A 9 30.92 -6.45 26.79
CA PHE A 9 29.53 -5.94 26.92
C PHE A 9 29.23 -4.83 25.91
N VAL A 10 30.12 -3.84 25.79
CA VAL A 10 29.97 -2.75 24.81
C VAL A 10 30.01 -3.30 23.38
N ALA A 11 30.91 -4.21 23.06
CA ALA A 11 30.99 -4.84 21.75
C ALA A 11 29.70 -5.59 21.38
N SER A 12 29.09 -6.30 22.35
CA SER A 12 27.82 -7.01 22.16
C SER A 12 26.66 -6.05 21.87
N ILE A 13 26.60 -4.90 22.56
CA ILE A 13 25.57 -3.87 22.32
C ILE A 13 25.74 -3.28 20.92
N VAL A 14 26.95 -2.89 20.53
CA VAL A 14 27.22 -2.31 19.22
C VAL A 14 26.87 -3.30 18.11
N TRP A 15 27.25 -4.57 18.29
CA TRP A 15 26.91 -5.63 17.34
C TRP A 15 25.40 -5.83 17.22
N GLY A 16 24.68 -5.83 18.35
CA GLY A 16 23.22 -5.93 18.38
C GLY A 16 22.56 -4.79 17.65
N LEU A 17 23.02 -3.55 17.83
CA LEU A 17 22.47 -2.37 17.16
C LEU A 17 22.73 -2.40 15.63
N MET A 18 23.84 -2.95 15.19
CA MET A 18 24.12 -3.13 13.75
C MET A 18 23.21 -4.16 13.08
N LEU A 19 22.72 -5.17 13.83
CA LEU A 19 21.83 -6.20 13.30
C LEU A 19 20.37 -5.75 13.20
N VAL A 20 19.94 -4.83 14.06
CA VAL A 20 18.53 -4.39 14.13
C VAL A 20 18.17 -3.43 13.00
N GLY A 21 19.16 -2.86 12.29
CA GLY A 21 18.93 -1.87 11.25
C GLY A 21 18.65 -0.46 11.79
N SER A 22 18.49 0.49 10.88
CA SER A 22 18.24 1.89 11.24
C SER A 22 16.80 2.10 11.70
N PRO A 23 16.56 2.83 12.79
CA PRO A 23 15.19 3.24 13.17
C PRO A 23 14.48 4.04 12.07
N ALA A 24 15.23 4.74 11.23
CA ALA A 24 14.69 5.49 10.09
C ALA A 24 14.13 4.54 9.02
N ASP A 25 14.84 3.45 8.71
CA ASP A 25 14.38 2.45 7.73
C ASP A 25 13.14 1.72 8.24
N ALA A 26 13.09 1.40 9.53
CA ALA A 26 11.91 0.79 10.15
C ALA A 26 10.68 1.72 10.12
N LEU A 27 10.89 3.03 10.26
CA LEU A 27 9.82 4.01 10.12
C LEU A 27 9.35 4.11 8.66
N ALA A 28 10.29 4.19 7.71
CA ALA A 28 9.96 4.24 6.28
C ALA A 28 9.13 3.02 5.85
N GLN A 29 9.53 1.81 6.25
CA GLN A 29 8.76 0.59 5.98
C GLN A 29 7.32 0.65 6.54
N LYS A 30 7.15 1.14 7.77
CA LYS A 30 5.81 1.30 8.36
C LYS A 30 4.95 2.31 7.60
N LEU A 31 5.54 3.39 7.10
CA LEU A 31 4.84 4.37 6.29
C LEU A 31 4.41 3.77 4.95
N ASP A 32 5.28 2.99 4.32
CA ASP A 32 4.96 2.30 3.06
C ASP A 32 3.86 1.24 3.25
N GLU A 33 3.89 0.48 4.35
CA GLU A 33 2.79 -0.43 4.71
C GLU A 33 1.46 0.32 4.97
N HIS A 34 1.52 1.53 5.50
CA HIS A 34 0.33 2.36 5.69
C HIS A 34 -0.23 2.81 4.34
N ARG A 35 0.63 3.26 3.43
CA ARG A 35 0.27 3.64 2.06
C ARG A 35 -0.43 2.51 1.30
N LEU A 36 0.13 1.28 1.39
CA LEU A 36 -0.49 0.10 0.78
C LEU A 36 -1.89 -0.20 1.33
N ARG A 37 -2.07 -0.08 2.65
CA ARG A 37 -3.40 -0.25 3.26
C ARG A 37 -4.38 0.83 2.83
N ASP A 38 -3.93 2.06 2.72
CA ASP A 38 -4.76 3.18 2.26
C ASP A 38 -5.26 2.96 0.82
N ILE A 39 -4.40 2.43 -0.07
CA ILE A 39 -4.80 2.11 -1.45
C ILE A 39 -5.83 0.99 -1.48
N ASP A 40 -5.65 -0.05 -0.67
CA ASP A 40 -6.62 -1.15 -0.59
C ASP A 40 -7.97 -0.65 -0.04
N GLU A 41 -7.95 0.19 0.99
CA GLU A 41 -9.16 0.77 1.57
C GLU A 41 -9.84 1.75 0.60
N LEU A 42 -9.06 2.59 -0.10
CA LEU A 42 -9.58 3.46 -1.15
C LEU A 42 -10.31 2.66 -2.25
N HIS A 43 -9.76 1.51 -2.64
CA HIS A 43 -10.42 0.65 -3.62
C HIS A 43 -11.80 0.19 -3.14
N TRP A 44 -11.94 -0.22 -1.87
CA TRP A 44 -13.21 -0.61 -1.28
C TRP A 44 -14.21 0.54 -1.23
N GLU A 45 -13.76 1.74 -0.89
CA GLU A 45 -14.61 2.93 -0.87
C GLU A 45 -15.07 3.29 -2.29
N LEU A 46 -14.18 3.19 -3.29
CA LEU A 46 -14.53 3.41 -4.70
C LEU A 46 -15.53 2.36 -5.19
N GLU A 47 -15.38 1.08 -4.83
CA GLU A 47 -16.38 0.04 -5.14
C GLU A 47 -17.75 0.38 -4.53
N SER A 48 -17.77 0.80 -3.26
CA SER A 48 -18.99 1.19 -2.58
C SER A 48 -19.65 2.41 -3.23
N HIS A 49 -18.85 3.41 -3.62
CA HIS A 49 -19.32 4.59 -4.33
C HIS A 49 -19.94 4.22 -5.69
N VAL A 50 -19.24 3.41 -6.49
CA VAL A 50 -19.76 2.92 -7.78
C VAL A 50 -21.02 2.09 -7.61
N ALA A 51 -21.11 1.26 -6.58
CA ALA A 51 -22.32 0.48 -6.30
C ALA A 51 -23.54 1.36 -6.01
N SER A 52 -23.33 2.54 -5.43
CA SER A 52 -24.42 3.48 -5.08
C SER A 52 -24.76 4.48 -6.18
N THR A 53 -23.76 4.95 -6.95
CA THR A 53 -23.89 6.02 -7.94
C THR A 53 -23.86 5.53 -9.40
N GLY A 54 -23.25 4.35 -9.63
CA GLY A 54 -23.03 3.77 -10.96
C GLY A 54 -21.79 4.30 -11.68
N SER A 55 -21.02 5.21 -11.09
CA SER A 55 -19.84 5.83 -11.70
C SER A 55 -18.71 6.05 -10.68
N LEU A 56 -17.48 6.14 -11.18
CA LEU A 56 -16.35 6.60 -10.38
C LEU A 56 -16.48 8.10 -10.07
N PRO A 57 -16.03 8.56 -8.90
CA PRO A 57 -15.97 9.98 -8.57
C PRO A 57 -14.91 10.69 -9.42
N GLU A 58 -15.06 11.99 -9.65
CA GLU A 58 -14.05 12.80 -10.34
C GLU A 58 -12.81 13.01 -9.44
N THR A 59 -13.02 13.15 -8.13
CA THR A 59 -11.98 13.34 -7.12
C THR A 59 -12.21 12.43 -5.90
N ILE A 60 -11.14 12.15 -5.15
CA ILE A 60 -11.24 11.32 -3.92
C ILE A 60 -12.14 12.00 -2.88
N GLU A 61 -12.20 13.32 -2.86
CA GLU A 61 -12.98 14.10 -1.89
C GLU A 61 -14.49 13.95 -2.07
N GLU A 62 -14.95 13.48 -3.23
CA GLU A 62 -16.38 13.20 -3.49
C GLU A 62 -16.87 11.91 -2.82
N ILE A 63 -15.93 11.06 -2.38
CA ILE A 63 -16.28 9.84 -1.66
C ILE A 63 -16.78 10.25 -0.27
N ASP A 64 -18.02 9.90 0.05
CA ASP A 64 -18.61 10.14 1.37
C ASP A 64 -18.05 9.14 2.39
N THR A 65 -16.81 9.38 2.82
CA THR A 65 -16.11 8.57 3.81
C THR A 65 -15.62 9.45 4.95
N TYR A 66 -15.57 8.89 6.15
CA TYR A 66 -15.01 9.55 7.33
C TYR A 66 -13.48 9.63 7.29
N LYS A 67 -12.84 8.87 6.42
CA LYS A 67 -11.38 8.80 6.30
C LYS A 67 -10.90 9.68 5.13
N ARG A 68 -9.85 10.44 5.41
CA ARG A 68 -9.11 11.14 4.37
C ARG A 68 -7.92 10.29 3.94
N PHE A 69 -7.81 10.05 2.64
CA PHE A 69 -6.68 9.32 2.05
C PHE A 69 -5.53 10.29 1.81
N LEU A 70 -4.69 10.45 2.84
CA LEU A 70 -3.55 11.37 2.85
C LEU A 70 -2.26 10.58 3.06
N ASP A 71 -1.22 10.95 2.34
CA ASP A 71 0.12 10.39 2.60
C ASP A 71 0.54 10.63 4.05
N PRO A 72 0.92 9.58 4.80
CA PRO A 72 1.19 9.69 6.23
C PRO A 72 2.44 10.50 6.56
N ARG A 73 3.31 10.80 5.59
CA ARG A 73 4.49 11.63 5.78
C ARG A 73 4.24 13.09 5.42
N THR A 74 3.62 13.35 4.27
CA THR A 74 3.44 14.71 3.75
C THR A 74 2.11 15.32 4.17
N GLY A 75 1.10 14.50 4.45
CA GLY A 75 -0.26 14.93 4.72
C GLY A 75 -1.01 15.42 3.47
N GLU A 76 -0.44 15.19 2.27
CA GLU A 76 -1.07 15.52 1.01
C GLU A 76 -1.94 14.37 0.50
N PRO A 77 -3.02 14.63 -0.27
CA PRO A 77 -3.84 13.57 -0.85
C PRO A 77 -3.06 12.77 -1.89
N TYR A 78 -3.37 11.48 -2.03
CA TYR A 78 -2.83 10.67 -3.11
C TYR A 78 -3.29 11.17 -4.48
N THR A 79 -2.43 11.05 -5.49
CA THR A 79 -2.79 11.40 -6.86
C THR A 79 -3.77 10.36 -7.40
N TYR A 80 -4.99 10.80 -7.70
CA TYR A 80 -6.06 9.98 -8.26
C TYR A 80 -6.48 10.51 -9.61
N LYS A 81 -6.78 9.61 -10.53
CA LYS A 81 -7.28 9.95 -11.86
C LYS A 81 -8.22 8.88 -12.37
N GLN A 82 -9.40 9.27 -12.79
CA GLN A 82 -10.27 8.41 -13.57
C GLN A 82 -9.70 8.27 -14.99
N VAL A 83 -9.46 7.02 -15.43
CA VAL A 83 -8.92 6.69 -16.76
C VAL A 83 -10.07 6.35 -17.72
N HIS A 84 -10.99 5.51 -17.26
CA HIS A 84 -12.22 5.12 -17.98
C HIS A 84 -13.40 5.06 -17.01
N THR A 85 -14.57 4.70 -17.50
CA THR A 85 -15.83 4.72 -16.73
C THR A 85 -15.75 3.97 -15.40
N LEU A 86 -15.05 2.85 -15.34
CA LEU A 86 -14.85 2.03 -14.13
C LEU A 86 -13.35 1.71 -13.88
N GLU A 87 -12.47 2.44 -14.54
CA GLU A 87 -11.03 2.28 -14.42
C GLU A 87 -10.40 3.56 -13.88
N TYR A 88 -9.58 3.41 -12.87
CA TYR A 88 -8.87 4.52 -12.24
C TYR A 88 -7.40 4.20 -12.04
N GLU A 89 -6.61 5.24 -11.89
CA GLU A 89 -5.20 5.19 -11.52
C GLU A 89 -4.98 5.94 -10.21
N VAL A 90 -4.23 5.35 -9.30
CA VAL A 90 -3.77 6.00 -8.08
C VAL A 90 -2.26 5.89 -7.97
N CYS A 91 -1.58 7.02 -7.71
CA CYS A 91 -0.13 7.08 -7.59
C CYS A 91 0.28 7.38 -6.15
N VAL A 92 1.33 6.67 -5.70
CA VAL A 92 1.87 6.73 -4.34
C VAL A 92 3.38 6.74 -4.40
N THR A 93 4.02 7.51 -3.53
CA THR A 93 5.48 7.58 -3.44
C THR A 93 5.98 6.71 -2.28
N TYR A 94 6.78 5.68 -2.59
CA TYR A 94 7.39 4.77 -1.62
C TYR A 94 8.82 5.19 -1.26
N GLU A 95 9.20 4.92 -0.03
CA GLU A 95 10.53 5.25 0.52
C GLU A 95 11.44 4.03 0.61
N THR A 96 10.88 2.82 0.56
CA THR A 96 11.64 1.57 0.64
C THR A 96 11.34 0.68 -0.55
N VAL A 97 12.18 -0.34 -0.75
CA VAL A 97 11.93 -1.41 -1.71
C VAL A 97 11.26 -2.56 -0.99
N THR A 98 10.14 -3.03 -1.50
CA THR A 98 9.52 -4.25 -1.02
C THR A 98 9.43 -5.26 -2.16
N THR A 99 10.10 -6.40 -1.99
CA THR A 99 9.90 -7.56 -2.84
C THR A 99 8.72 -8.35 -2.28
N GLY A 100 7.57 -8.22 -2.91
CA GLY A 100 6.36 -8.91 -2.49
C GLY A 100 6.58 -10.41 -2.39
N ASN A 101 6.24 -10.99 -1.25
CA ASN A 101 6.17 -12.44 -1.11
C ASN A 101 4.84 -12.87 -1.77
N SER A 102 4.89 -13.09 -3.08
CA SER A 102 3.75 -13.52 -3.91
C SER A 102 3.12 -14.85 -3.43
N ASP A 103 3.84 -15.60 -2.59
CA ASP A 103 3.41 -16.93 -2.14
C ASP A 103 2.28 -16.91 -1.11
N ALA A 104 2.10 -15.82 -0.36
CA ALA A 104 1.07 -15.73 0.67
C ALA A 104 -0.35 -15.48 0.12
N TYR A 105 -0.46 -14.96 -1.11
CA TYR A 105 -1.73 -14.49 -1.68
C TYR A 105 -2.10 -15.15 -3.02
N SER A 106 -1.44 -16.23 -3.41
CA SER A 106 -1.71 -16.95 -4.67
C SER A 106 -3.13 -17.56 -4.77
N ARG A 107 -4.00 -17.30 -3.80
CA ARG A 107 -5.41 -17.75 -3.78
C ARG A 107 -6.42 -16.65 -4.09
N VAL A 108 -5.99 -15.42 -4.32
CA VAL A 108 -6.88 -14.30 -4.65
C VAL A 108 -6.94 -14.16 -6.17
N PRO A 109 -8.13 -13.99 -6.77
CA PRO A 109 -8.28 -13.78 -8.21
C PRO A 109 -7.44 -12.59 -8.70
N LYS A 110 -6.78 -12.75 -9.83
CA LYS A 110 -5.79 -11.83 -10.43
C LYS A 110 -6.35 -10.45 -10.85
N GLY A 111 -7.46 -10.01 -10.34
CA GLY A 111 -8.04 -8.68 -10.56
C GLY A 111 -8.20 -7.86 -9.29
N ASP A 112 -8.19 -8.52 -8.13
CA ASP A 112 -8.49 -7.89 -6.83
C ASP A 112 -7.24 -7.65 -5.97
N TYR A 113 -6.05 -7.98 -6.47
CA TYR A 113 -4.83 -7.95 -5.68
C TYR A 113 -3.83 -6.92 -6.20
N ILE A 114 -3.40 -6.01 -5.33
CA ILE A 114 -2.20 -5.21 -5.60
C ILE A 114 -0.98 -6.07 -5.36
N ASP A 115 -0.11 -6.21 -6.38
CA ASP A 115 1.24 -6.67 -6.14
C ASP A 115 1.91 -5.70 -5.17
N ARG A 116 2.18 -6.18 -3.96
CA ARG A 116 2.79 -5.37 -2.90
C ARG A 116 4.29 -5.14 -3.12
N SER A 117 4.85 -5.68 -4.22
CA SER A 117 6.20 -5.34 -4.62
C SER A 117 6.24 -3.92 -5.17
N HIS A 118 7.14 -3.13 -4.65
CA HIS A 118 7.35 -1.76 -5.13
C HIS A 118 8.83 -1.38 -5.01
N GLU A 119 9.25 -0.50 -5.89
CA GLU A 119 10.54 0.18 -5.83
C GLU A 119 10.40 1.51 -5.07
N ILE A 120 11.54 2.13 -4.77
CA ILE A 120 11.56 3.50 -4.21
C ILE A 120 11.12 4.47 -5.29
N GLY A 121 10.25 5.39 -4.94
CA GLY A 121 9.74 6.43 -5.83
C GLY A 121 8.24 6.34 -6.07
N GLU A 122 7.76 7.05 -7.06
CA GLU A 122 6.36 7.09 -7.42
C GLU A 122 5.96 5.82 -8.19
N VAL A 123 4.95 5.15 -7.69
CA VAL A 123 4.36 3.95 -8.30
C VAL A 123 2.87 4.21 -8.51
N CYS A 124 2.40 3.99 -9.74
CA CYS A 124 1.00 4.16 -10.10
C CYS A 124 0.33 2.81 -10.32
N TYR A 125 -0.83 2.63 -9.71
CA TYR A 125 -1.64 1.42 -9.82
C TYR A 125 -2.90 1.73 -10.62
N THR A 126 -3.07 1.03 -11.73
CA THR A 126 -4.30 1.08 -12.53
C THR A 126 -5.21 -0.07 -12.11
N ARG A 127 -6.45 0.23 -11.73
CA ARG A 127 -7.43 -0.77 -11.30
C ARG A 127 -8.78 -0.57 -11.97
N VAL A 128 -9.49 -1.67 -12.14
CA VAL A 128 -10.85 -1.70 -12.69
C VAL A 128 -11.82 -2.15 -11.60
N ILE A 129 -12.92 -1.43 -11.43
CA ILE A 129 -14.00 -1.86 -10.56
C ILE A 129 -14.91 -2.80 -11.34
N LEU A 130 -14.98 -4.06 -10.87
CA LEU A 130 -15.85 -5.07 -11.47
C LEU A 130 -17.28 -4.85 -11.00
N ASN A 131 -18.19 -4.66 -11.94
CA ASN A 131 -19.61 -4.59 -11.65
C ASN A 131 -20.10 -5.94 -11.10
N THR A 132 -21.05 -5.93 -10.17
CA THR A 132 -21.60 -7.15 -9.53
C THR A 132 -22.16 -8.16 -10.53
N GLU A 133 -22.58 -7.72 -11.72
CA GLU A 133 -23.03 -8.59 -12.81
C GLU A 133 -21.88 -9.40 -13.45
N ASP A 134 -20.67 -8.83 -13.51
CA ASP A 134 -19.49 -9.51 -14.08
C ASP A 134 -18.86 -10.52 -13.11
N ARG A 135 -19.05 -10.34 -11.79
CA ARG A 135 -18.57 -11.31 -10.77
C ARG A 135 -19.19 -12.69 -10.91
N GLY A 136 -20.40 -12.79 -11.48
CA GLY A 136 -21.10 -14.07 -11.71
C GLY A 136 -20.64 -14.82 -12.97
N ASN A 137 -19.85 -14.20 -13.85
CA ASN A 137 -19.55 -14.73 -15.17
C ASN A 137 -18.05 -14.99 -15.42
N ILE A 138 -17.22 -15.00 -14.38
CA ILE A 138 -15.82 -15.39 -14.51
C ILE A 138 -15.75 -16.90 -14.66
N ILE A 139 -15.89 -17.37 -15.89
CA ILE A 139 -15.53 -18.73 -16.28
C ILE A 139 -14.00 -18.77 -16.33
N ILE A 140 -13.41 -19.42 -15.33
CA ILE A 140 -11.97 -19.75 -15.32
C ILE A 140 -11.71 -20.67 -16.50
N ARG A 141 -11.01 -20.17 -17.51
CA ARG A 141 -10.44 -20.95 -18.61
C ARG A 141 -8.95 -21.15 -18.40
#